data_507d040ee02e3ab83827fb513e69e22c
#
_entry.id   507d040ee02e3ab83827fb513e69e22c
#
_cell.length_a   1.000
_cell.length_b   1.000
_cell.length_c   1.000
_cell.angle_alpha   90.00
_cell.angle_beta   90.00
_cell.angle_gamma   90.00
#
_symmetry.space_group_name_H-M   'P 1'
#
loop_
_entity.id
_entity.type
_entity.pdbx_description
1 polymer ?
#
loop_
_entity_poly.entity_id
_entity_poly.type
_entity_poly.pdbx_seq_one_letter_code
_entity_poly.pdbx_strand_id
1 'polypeptide(L)'
;MMPTDSPYGTWASSGELDIMEVINADTEIERAYGTAHYGFAWPLAQQSTGPATPVEDPSGDFHVYALEWSGNELRWYVDGVNYQTLNRDGWYTYYYAGREVGYQVGAGAAPFDVDFHLLLNLAVGGTLPGEVGDGAIPADMVVDYVRVYRCTANDANGAGAGCNSNADRGLEPGASDSPFTDSFDLYVDAAGT
;
A
#
# COMPACT_ATOMS: atom_id res chain seq x y z
N MET A 1 -0.02 -3.55 3.58
CA MET A 1 0.79 -3.11 4.75
C MET A 1 -0.13 -2.72 5.89
N MET A 2 0.25 -3.12 7.10
CA MET A 2 -0.50 -2.81 8.33
C MET A 2 0.39 -2.03 9.30
N PRO A 3 -0.18 -1.16 10.15
CA PRO A 3 0.59 -0.47 11.18
C PRO A 3 1.20 -1.47 12.16
N THR A 4 2.45 -1.25 12.55
CA THR A 4 3.14 -2.12 13.52
C THR A 4 2.54 -1.97 14.91
N ASP A 5 2.19 -0.74 15.26
CA ASP A 5 1.42 -0.39 16.45
C ASP A 5 0.11 0.27 16.00
N SER A 6 -0.88 0.28 16.87
CA SER A 6 -2.20 0.86 16.57
C SER A 6 -2.48 2.10 17.42
N PRO A 7 -1.70 3.19 17.30
CA PRO A 7 -1.78 4.35 18.20
C PRO A 7 -3.08 5.12 18.06
N TYR A 8 -3.75 4.99 16.94
CA TYR A 8 -5.03 5.63 16.66
C TYR A 8 -6.24 4.71 16.91
N GLY A 9 -6.00 3.49 17.40
CA GLY A 9 -7.06 2.52 17.69
C GLY A 9 -7.14 1.37 16.68
N THR A 10 -8.26 0.66 16.71
CA THR A 10 -8.49 -0.51 15.87
C THR A 10 -8.64 -0.13 14.40
N TRP A 11 -8.59 -1.12 13.53
CA TRP A 11 -8.77 -0.97 12.09
C TRP A 11 -10.07 -0.21 11.75
N ALA A 12 -10.09 0.81 10.86
CA ALA A 12 -8.96 1.34 10.10
C ALA A 12 -8.44 2.68 10.65
N SER A 13 -8.70 2.99 11.95
CA SER A 13 -8.22 4.26 12.54
C SER A 13 -6.70 4.39 12.50
N SER A 14 -5.97 3.29 12.62
CA SER A 14 -4.50 3.29 12.52
C SER A 14 -3.98 3.03 11.10
N GLY A 15 -4.88 2.93 10.14
CA GLY A 15 -4.56 2.82 8.71
C GLY A 15 -4.32 1.39 8.22
N GLU A 16 -4.34 1.25 6.91
CA GLU A 16 -3.86 0.12 6.11
C GLU A 16 -3.52 0.64 4.72
N LEU A 17 -2.47 0.13 4.13
CA LEU A 17 -2.06 0.48 2.77
C LEU A 17 -1.90 -0.80 1.95
N ASP A 18 -2.77 -0.99 0.99
CA ASP A 18 -2.71 -2.12 0.07
C ASP A 18 -1.95 -1.69 -1.18
N ILE A 19 -0.75 -2.21 -1.33
CA ILE A 19 0.12 -1.91 -2.47
C ILE A 19 -0.44 -2.58 -3.72
N MET A 20 -0.97 -3.79 -3.56
CA MET A 20 -1.58 -4.56 -4.64
C MET A 20 -2.64 -5.49 -4.09
N GLU A 21 -3.81 -5.45 -4.69
CA GLU A 21 -4.86 -6.45 -4.56
C GLU A 21 -5.25 -6.90 -5.98
N VAL A 22 -5.16 -8.19 -6.25
CA VAL A 22 -5.68 -8.81 -7.47
C VAL A 22 -6.72 -9.84 -7.06
N ILE A 23 -7.92 -9.71 -7.61
CA ILE A 23 -9.08 -10.50 -7.22
C ILE A 23 -9.46 -11.39 -8.39
N ASN A 24 -9.44 -12.72 -8.17
CA ASN A 24 -9.80 -13.70 -9.20
C ASN A 24 -8.95 -13.53 -10.46
N ALA A 25 -7.62 -13.68 -10.32
CA ALA A 25 -6.61 -13.37 -11.34
C ALA A 25 -6.76 -14.14 -12.68
N ASP A 26 -7.57 -15.17 -12.71
CA ASP A 26 -7.85 -15.99 -13.89
C ASP A 26 -9.16 -15.63 -14.62
N THR A 27 -9.76 -14.49 -14.30
CA THR A 27 -10.96 -13.99 -14.97
C THR A 27 -10.61 -13.10 -16.18
N GLU A 28 -11.59 -12.89 -17.08
CA GLU A 28 -11.38 -12.15 -18.34
C GLU A 28 -10.88 -10.69 -18.17
N ILE A 29 -10.97 -10.12 -16.98
CA ILE A 29 -10.55 -8.75 -16.70
C ILE A 29 -9.68 -8.77 -15.44
N GLU A 30 -8.41 -8.95 -15.64
CA GLU A 30 -7.42 -8.89 -14.57
C GLU A 30 -7.07 -7.44 -14.26
N ARG A 31 -7.20 -7.08 -13.01
CA ARG A 31 -6.97 -5.71 -12.55
C ARG A 31 -6.27 -5.70 -11.19
N ALA A 32 -5.32 -4.81 -11.05
CA ALA A 32 -4.75 -4.48 -9.76
C ALA A 32 -5.44 -3.25 -9.15
N TYR A 33 -5.62 -3.31 -7.84
CA TYR A 33 -6.12 -2.22 -7.02
C TYR A 33 -5.06 -1.81 -6.01
N GLY A 34 -4.95 -0.53 -5.77
CA GLY A 34 -4.25 0.02 -4.62
C GLY A 34 -5.25 0.73 -3.72
N THR A 35 -5.18 0.46 -2.43
CA THR A 35 -6.16 0.99 -1.48
C THR A 35 -5.47 1.61 -0.27
N ALA A 36 -5.99 2.71 0.22
CA ALA A 36 -5.70 3.24 1.54
C ALA A 36 -6.96 3.17 2.40
N HIS A 37 -6.86 2.51 3.57
CA HIS A 37 -7.92 2.48 4.57
C HIS A 37 -7.58 3.41 5.72
N TYR A 38 -8.52 4.23 6.15
CA TYR A 38 -8.32 5.27 7.14
C TYR A 38 -9.61 5.69 7.85
N GLY A 39 -9.54 6.74 8.65
CA GLY A 39 -10.70 7.40 9.24
C GLY A 39 -11.08 6.84 10.59
N PHE A 40 -12.17 6.12 10.66
CA PHE A 40 -12.71 5.57 11.90
C PHE A 40 -12.40 4.08 12.06
N ALA A 41 -12.56 3.60 13.30
CA ALA A 41 -12.66 2.17 13.54
C ALA A 41 -13.88 1.57 12.82
N TRP A 42 -13.78 0.30 12.45
CA TRP A 42 -14.91 -0.44 11.90
C TRP A 42 -16.15 -0.31 12.78
N PRO A 43 -17.38 -0.13 12.25
CA PRO A 43 -17.74 -0.21 10.82
C PRO A 43 -17.76 1.14 10.09
N LEU A 44 -17.20 2.20 10.66
CA LEU A 44 -17.20 3.55 10.09
C LEU A 44 -15.91 3.88 9.31
N ALA A 45 -15.09 2.87 9.04
CA ALA A 45 -13.87 3.00 8.26
C ALA A 45 -14.13 3.65 6.89
N GLN A 46 -13.18 4.43 6.44
CA GLN A 46 -13.14 5.03 5.12
C GLN A 46 -12.05 4.35 4.28
N GLN A 47 -12.19 4.45 2.98
CA GLN A 47 -11.15 4.00 2.06
C GLN A 47 -11.08 4.91 0.83
N SER A 48 -9.92 4.99 0.24
CA SER A 48 -9.68 5.52 -1.09
C SER A 48 -9.07 4.41 -1.93
N THR A 49 -9.87 3.89 -2.83
CA THR A 49 -9.44 2.93 -3.85
C THR A 49 -9.41 3.66 -5.17
N GLY A 50 -8.28 3.64 -5.85
CA GLY A 50 -8.14 4.27 -7.16
C GLY A 50 -8.86 3.50 -8.25
N PRO A 51 -8.83 4.03 -9.47
CA PRO A 51 -9.27 3.27 -10.62
C PRO A 51 -8.40 2.01 -10.71
N ALA A 52 -9.05 0.85 -10.82
CA ALA A 52 -8.33 -0.37 -11.07
C ALA A 52 -7.52 -0.24 -12.36
N THR A 53 -6.25 -0.56 -12.31
CA THR A 53 -5.42 -0.57 -13.52
C THR A 53 -5.45 -1.96 -14.15
N PRO A 54 -5.63 -2.08 -15.46
CA PRO A 54 -5.43 -3.35 -16.14
C PRO A 54 -3.98 -3.82 -15.95
N VAL A 55 -3.82 -5.08 -15.64
CA VAL A 55 -2.53 -5.76 -15.62
C VAL A 55 -2.60 -6.88 -16.64
N GLU A 56 -1.63 -6.94 -17.55
CA GLU A 56 -1.59 -7.98 -18.55
C GLU A 56 -1.06 -9.27 -17.92
N ASP A 57 -1.91 -10.31 -17.87
CA ASP A 57 -1.54 -11.64 -17.38
C ASP A 57 -0.91 -11.67 -15.96
N PRO A 58 -1.57 -11.11 -14.92
CA PRO A 58 -0.99 -11.06 -13.56
C PRO A 58 -0.80 -12.44 -12.92
N SER A 59 -1.39 -13.47 -13.50
CA SER A 59 -1.22 -14.87 -13.07
C SER A 59 -0.11 -15.60 -13.81
N GLY A 60 0.33 -15.13 -14.97
CA GLY A 60 1.29 -15.81 -15.83
C GLY A 60 2.64 -15.12 -15.96
N ASP A 61 2.77 -13.85 -15.54
CA ASP A 61 4.03 -13.11 -15.61
C ASP A 61 4.30 -12.35 -14.31
N PHE A 62 5.55 -11.90 -14.14
CA PHE A 62 5.96 -11.07 -13.02
C PHE A 62 5.70 -9.59 -13.31
N HIS A 63 5.09 -8.91 -12.35
CA HIS A 63 4.84 -7.48 -12.39
C HIS A 63 5.44 -6.78 -11.18
N VAL A 64 5.86 -5.53 -11.35
CA VAL A 64 6.34 -4.70 -10.26
C VAL A 64 5.20 -3.83 -9.74
N TYR A 65 4.75 -4.13 -8.54
CA TYR A 65 3.77 -3.32 -7.81
C TYR A 65 4.50 -2.44 -6.81
N ALA A 66 4.25 -1.14 -6.83
CA ALA A 66 4.94 -0.22 -5.95
C ALA A 66 4.03 0.84 -5.35
N LEU A 67 4.40 1.28 -4.16
CA LEU A 67 3.81 2.41 -3.45
C LEU A 67 4.91 3.41 -3.09
N GLU A 68 4.81 4.62 -3.59
CA GLU A 68 5.54 5.77 -3.04
C GLU A 68 4.71 6.39 -1.92
N TRP A 69 5.33 6.49 -0.76
CA TRP A 69 4.68 6.97 0.44
C TRP A 69 5.45 8.13 1.06
N SER A 70 4.77 9.25 1.19
CA SER A 70 5.29 10.44 1.87
C SER A 70 4.25 11.02 2.83
N GLY A 71 4.65 12.00 3.63
CA GLY A 71 3.72 12.72 4.51
C GLY A 71 2.62 13.50 3.79
N ASN A 72 2.76 13.72 2.50
CA ASN A 72 1.86 14.55 1.70
C ASN A 72 1.13 13.79 0.60
N GLU A 73 1.59 12.59 0.25
CA GLU A 73 1.13 11.92 -0.95
C GLU A 73 1.38 10.41 -0.89
N LEU A 74 0.45 9.65 -1.43
CA LEU A 74 0.55 8.22 -1.70
C LEU A 74 0.36 8.02 -3.20
N ARG A 75 1.27 7.28 -3.85
CA ARG A 75 1.21 7.01 -5.28
C ARG A 75 1.41 5.53 -5.56
N TRP A 76 0.48 4.95 -6.29
CA TRP A 76 0.52 3.53 -6.67
C TRP A 76 0.96 3.35 -8.11
N TYR A 77 1.75 2.32 -8.35
CA TYR A 77 2.33 2.00 -9.65
C TYR A 77 2.19 0.52 -9.97
N VAL A 78 2.01 0.22 -11.25
CA VAL A 78 2.25 -1.10 -11.82
C VAL A 78 3.25 -0.92 -12.96
N ASP A 79 4.34 -1.68 -12.95
CA ASP A 79 5.40 -1.67 -13.96
C ASP A 79 5.93 -0.26 -14.27
N GLY A 80 6.09 0.54 -13.23
CA GLY A 80 6.56 1.91 -13.32
C GLY A 80 5.51 2.93 -13.77
N VAL A 81 4.30 2.52 -14.08
CA VAL A 81 3.21 3.42 -14.50
C VAL A 81 2.38 3.81 -13.28
N ASN A 82 2.35 5.11 -12.95
CA ASN A 82 1.46 5.63 -11.92
C ASN A 82 0.01 5.56 -12.39
N TYR A 83 -0.85 4.92 -11.59
CA TYR A 83 -2.27 4.82 -11.91
C TYR A 83 -3.18 5.47 -10.86
N GLN A 84 -2.63 5.75 -9.66
CA GLN A 84 -3.38 6.37 -8.58
C GLN A 84 -2.47 7.28 -7.75
N THR A 85 -2.99 8.46 -7.40
CA THR A 85 -2.38 9.37 -6.45
C THR A 85 -3.43 9.85 -5.46
N LEU A 86 -3.13 9.73 -4.17
CA LEU A 86 -3.93 10.25 -3.08
C LEU A 86 -3.13 11.32 -2.35
N ASN A 87 -3.64 12.55 -2.37
CA ASN A 87 -3.01 13.68 -1.69
C ASN A 87 -3.37 13.72 -0.21
N ARG A 88 -2.59 14.44 0.57
CA ARG A 88 -2.72 14.56 2.03
C ARG A 88 -4.12 14.96 2.52
N ASP A 89 -4.84 15.74 1.80
CA ASP A 89 -6.21 16.17 2.11
C ASP A 89 -7.26 15.09 1.85
N GLY A 90 -6.86 13.99 1.22
CA GLY A 90 -7.71 12.84 0.91
C GLY A 90 -7.80 11.80 2.02
N TRP A 91 -7.05 11.93 3.11
CA TRP A 91 -7.13 10.99 4.24
C TRP A 91 -7.10 11.70 5.59
N TYR A 92 -7.58 11.01 6.63
CA TYR A 92 -7.57 11.47 8.01
C TYR A 92 -7.69 10.27 8.95
N THR A 93 -7.49 10.49 10.24
CA THR A 93 -7.94 9.55 11.25
C THR A 93 -8.72 10.24 12.35
N TYR A 94 -9.68 9.53 12.92
CA TYR A 94 -10.49 9.98 14.05
C TYR A 94 -10.47 8.89 15.12
N TYR A 95 -9.93 9.21 16.27
CA TYR A 95 -9.62 8.24 17.31
C TYR A 95 -9.96 8.76 18.71
N TYR A 96 -10.10 7.82 19.65
CA TYR A 96 -10.35 8.14 21.03
C TYR A 96 -9.04 8.31 21.80
N ALA A 97 -8.73 9.54 22.21
CA ALA A 97 -7.48 9.91 22.90
C ALA A 97 -7.55 9.79 24.43
N GLY A 98 -8.57 9.14 24.97
CA GLY A 98 -8.76 8.93 26.41
C GLY A 98 -9.84 9.81 27.03
N ARG A 99 -10.16 9.55 28.30
CA ARG A 99 -11.31 10.17 28.97
C ARG A 99 -11.20 11.69 29.16
N GLU A 100 -9.98 12.19 29.28
CA GLU A 100 -9.75 13.62 29.50
C GLU A 100 -9.79 14.42 28.18
N VAL A 101 -9.49 13.80 27.08
CA VAL A 101 -9.36 14.44 25.77
C VAL A 101 -10.55 14.13 24.86
N GLY A 102 -11.10 12.92 24.97
CA GLY A 102 -12.18 12.44 24.13
C GLY A 102 -11.71 12.07 22.71
N TYR A 103 -12.58 12.23 21.74
CA TYR A 103 -12.27 11.96 20.34
C TYR A 103 -11.49 13.09 19.71
N GLN A 104 -10.47 12.75 18.92
CA GLN A 104 -9.58 13.67 18.23
C GLN A 104 -9.44 13.32 16.76
N VAL A 105 -9.17 14.33 15.96
CA VAL A 105 -8.66 14.16 14.59
C VAL A 105 -7.14 14.07 14.65
N GLY A 106 -6.57 13.07 14.00
CA GLY A 106 -5.12 12.90 13.92
C GLY A 106 -4.47 14.09 13.19
N ALA A 107 -3.33 14.52 13.73
CA ALA A 107 -2.56 15.61 13.15
C ALA A 107 -1.59 15.12 12.07
N GLY A 108 -1.04 16.05 11.29
CA GLY A 108 0.00 15.74 10.30
C GLY A 108 -0.45 14.70 9.28
N ALA A 109 0.36 13.68 9.04
CA ALA A 109 0.07 12.63 8.07
C ALA A 109 -0.69 11.43 8.65
N ALA A 110 -1.22 11.54 9.88
CA ALA A 110 -1.99 10.46 10.50
C ALA A 110 -3.17 9.98 9.62
N PRO A 111 -3.39 8.66 9.53
CA PRO A 111 -2.75 7.57 10.27
C PRO A 111 -1.46 7.04 9.63
N PHE A 112 -1.02 7.60 8.50
CA PHE A 112 0.14 7.14 7.74
C PHE A 112 1.45 7.84 8.18
N ASP A 113 1.63 8.03 9.48
CA ASP A 113 2.78 8.68 10.13
C ASP A 113 3.47 7.78 11.17
N VAL A 114 3.15 6.49 11.13
CA VAL A 114 3.69 5.47 12.04
C VAL A 114 4.37 4.36 11.23
N ASP A 115 5.08 3.50 11.94
CA ASP A 115 5.74 2.36 11.31
C ASP A 115 4.71 1.33 10.83
N PHE A 116 4.88 0.86 9.60
CA PHE A 116 4.10 -0.20 8.98
C PHE A 116 4.97 -1.41 8.69
N HIS A 117 4.37 -2.59 8.71
CA HIS A 117 4.99 -3.82 8.28
C HIS A 117 4.31 -4.37 7.02
N LEU A 118 5.08 -5.07 6.21
CA LEU A 118 4.59 -5.72 5.00
C LEU A 118 3.88 -7.03 5.33
N LEU A 119 2.82 -7.30 4.60
CA LEU A 119 2.12 -8.57 4.58
C LEU A 119 2.03 -9.07 3.14
N LEU A 120 2.38 -10.32 2.94
CA LEU A 120 2.16 -11.06 1.70
C LEU A 120 1.04 -12.06 1.98
N ASN A 121 -0.07 -11.94 1.28
CA ASN A 121 -1.28 -12.72 1.55
C ASN A 121 -1.87 -13.30 0.26
N LEU A 122 -2.11 -14.60 0.27
CA LEU A 122 -2.90 -15.28 -0.73
C LEU A 122 -4.17 -15.80 -0.07
N ALA A 123 -5.26 -15.05 -0.19
CA ALA A 123 -6.55 -15.39 0.40
C ALA A 123 -7.32 -16.35 -0.50
N VAL A 124 -8.08 -17.26 0.13
CA VAL A 124 -8.92 -18.21 -0.55
C VAL A 124 -10.38 -17.99 -0.16
N GLY A 125 -11.20 -17.65 -1.13
CA GLY A 125 -12.61 -17.34 -0.89
C GLY A 125 -12.83 -16.08 -0.04
N GLY A 126 -14.05 -15.87 0.40
CA GLY A 126 -14.42 -14.75 1.25
C GLY A 126 -15.44 -13.82 0.61
N THR A 127 -15.70 -12.69 1.28
CA THR A 127 -16.76 -11.76 0.83
C THR A 127 -16.40 -11.08 -0.50
N LEU A 128 -15.13 -10.75 -0.70
CA LEU A 128 -14.67 -9.99 -1.86
C LEU A 128 -14.52 -10.86 -3.12
N PRO A 129 -13.77 -12.00 -3.07
CA PRO A 129 -13.64 -12.87 -4.24
C PRO A 129 -14.84 -13.81 -4.44
N GLY A 130 -15.66 -14.01 -3.42
CA GLY A 130 -16.79 -14.94 -3.46
C GLY A 130 -16.44 -16.35 -2.98
N GLU A 131 -17.24 -17.33 -3.41
CA GLU A 131 -17.03 -18.74 -3.08
C GLU A 131 -15.84 -19.31 -3.86
N VAL A 132 -15.18 -20.29 -3.24
CA VAL A 132 -14.05 -20.99 -3.86
C VAL A 132 -14.58 -21.91 -4.98
N GLY A 133 -14.12 -21.67 -6.19
CA GLY A 133 -14.46 -22.51 -7.33
C GLY A 133 -13.75 -23.86 -7.30
N ASP A 134 -14.30 -24.82 -8.02
CA ASP A 134 -13.70 -26.14 -8.22
C ASP A 134 -12.32 -25.99 -8.90
N GLY A 135 -11.29 -26.58 -8.30
CA GLY A 135 -9.93 -26.51 -8.83
C GLY A 135 -9.14 -25.26 -8.46
N ALA A 136 -9.69 -24.35 -7.64
CA ALA A 136 -8.99 -23.16 -7.18
C ALA A 136 -7.79 -23.47 -6.24
N ILE A 137 -7.68 -24.66 -5.74
CA ILE A 137 -6.60 -25.11 -4.82
C ILE A 137 -5.95 -26.38 -5.38
N PRO A 138 -4.60 -26.50 -5.37
CA PRO A 138 -3.65 -25.55 -4.79
C PRO A 138 -3.46 -24.30 -5.64
N ALA A 139 -3.13 -23.17 -4.99
CA ALA A 139 -2.77 -21.92 -5.65
C ALA A 139 -1.50 -21.36 -5.00
N ASP A 140 -0.65 -20.77 -5.80
CA ASP A 140 0.63 -20.18 -5.36
C ASP A 140 0.69 -18.69 -5.74
N MET A 141 1.21 -17.88 -4.82
CA MET A 141 1.66 -16.53 -5.12
C MET A 141 3.20 -16.52 -5.07
N VAL A 142 3.82 -16.24 -6.18
CA VAL A 142 5.28 -16.24 -6.28
C VAL A 142 5.78 -14.81 -6.18
N VAL A 143 6.69 -14.57 -5.25
CA VAL A 143 7.31 -13.25 -5.03
C VAL A 143 8.80 -13.39 -5.32
N ASP A 144 9.31 -12.62 -6.29
CA ASP A 144 10.73 -12.62 -6.64
C ASP A 144 11.52 -11.78 -5.65
N TYR A 145 11.04 -10.58 -5.34
CA TYR A 145 11.69 -9.69 -4.38
C TYR A 145 10.70 -8.74 -3.69
N VAL A 146 11.12 -8.26 -2.53
CA VAL A 146 10.55 -7.07 -1.87
C VAL A 146 11.68 -6.08 -1.66
N ARG A 147 11.49 -4.82 -2.05
CA ARG A 147 12.47 -3.74 -1.87
C ARG A 147 11.82 -2.56 -1.19
N VAL A 148 12.53 -1.98 -0.23
CA VAL A 148 12.12 -0.76 0.45
C VAL A 148 13.17 0.31 0.18
N TYR A 149 12.73 1.46 -0.29
CA TYR A 149 13.58 2.60 -0.60
C TYR A 149 13.24 3.77 0.33
N ARG A 150 14.24 4.52 0.68
CA ARG A 150 14.07 5.77 1.40
C ARG A 150 14.33 6.95 0.48
N CYS A 151 13.40 7.91 0.47
CA CYS A 151 13.66 9.16 -0.22
C CYS A 151 14.71 9.99 0.52
N THR A 152 15.79 10.37 -0.18
CA THR A 152 16.88 11.20 0.38
C THR A 152 16.90 12.62 -0.23
N ALA A 153 15.99 12.92 -1.18
CA ALA A 153 15.97 14.20 -1.85
C ALA A 153 15.42 15.32 -0.95
N ASN A 154 16.33 16.17 -0.50
CA ASN A 154 16.08 17.51 0.04
C ASN A 154 15.36 17.64 1.38
N ASP A 155 15.43 16.69 2.30
CA ASP A 155 15.00 17.03 3.62
C ASP A 155 15.79 16.35 4.75
N ALA A 156 15.96 17.16 5.81
CA ALA A 156 16.57 16.72 7.06
C ALA A 156 15.65 15.77 7.86
N ASN A 157 14.39 15.59 7.46
CA ASN A 157 13.35 14.89 8.22
C ASN A 157 12.76 13.69 7.49
N GLY A 158 13.20 13.38 6.27
CA GLY A 158 12.70 12.24 5.49
C GLY A 158 11.26 12.40 4.96
N ALA A 159 10.68 13.59 5.06
CA ALA A 159 9.34 13.87 4.52
C ALA A 159 9.33 14.09 2.99
N GLY A 160 10.51 14.05 2.38
CA GLY A 160 10.67 13.90 0.94
C GLY A 160 10.01 14.95 0.07
N ALA A 161 10.06 16.25 0.44
CA ALA A 161 9.49 17.29 -0.41
C ALA A 161 10.06 17.25 -1.85
N GLY A 162 11.32 16.83 -2.01
CA GLY A 162 11.93 16.61 -3.32
C GLY A 162 11.45 15.33 -4.03
N CYS A 163 10.86 14.39 -3.29
CA CYS A 163 10.29 13.17 -3.85
C CYS A 163 8.82 13.32 -4.26
N ASN A 164 8.15 14.34 -3.75
CA ASN A 164 6.76 14.66 -4.11
C ASN A 164 6.63 15.42 -5.44
N SER A 165 7.74 15.92 -5.99
CA SER A 165 7.69 16.84 -7.12
C SER A 165 7.64 16.21 -8.52
N ASN A 166 7.59 14.87 -8.61
CA ASN A 166 7.64 14.17 -9.88
C ASN A 166 6.49 13.16 -10.00
N ALA A 167 5.29 13.67 -10.19
CA ALA A 167 4.09 12.87 -10.45
C ALA A 167 4.23 11.93 -11.68
N ASP A 168 5.20 12.19 -12.54
CA ASP A 168 5.41 11.44 -13.79
C ASP A 168 6.62 10.50 -13.74
N ARG A 169 7.29 10.34 -12.59
CA ARG A 169 8.38 9.39 -12.47
C ARG A 169 7.85 8.05 -11.98
N GLY A 170 7.45 7.23 -12.93
CA GLY A 170 7.31 5.80 -12.67
C GLY A 170 8.64 5.23 -12.16
N LEU A 171 8.58 4.19 -11.34
CA LEU A 171 9.74 3.39 -10.98
C LEU A 171 10.13 2.59 -12.23
N GLU A 172 10.91 3.18 -13.14
CA GLU A 172 11.44 2.45 -14.27
C GLU A 172 12.40 1.38 -13.76
N PRO A 173 12.21 0.11 -14.09
CA PRO A 173 13.15 -0.94 -13.75
C PRO A 173 14.52 -0.61 -14.34
N GLY A 174 15.50 -0.29 -13.48
CA GLY A 174 16.87 0.04 -13.88
C GLY A 174 17.14 1.50 -14.21
N ALA A 175 16.20 2.43 -14.01
CA ALA A 175 16.47 3.86 -14.12
C ALA A 175 17.40 4.30 -12.99
N SER A 176 18.60 4.81 -13.36
CA SER A 176 19.60 5.33 -12.45
C SER A 176 19.23 6.65 -11.76
N ASP A 177 18.06 7.20 -12.09
CA ASP A 177 17.57 8.50 -11.64
C ASP A 177 16.43 8.39 -10.61
N SER A 178 16.25 7.22 -9.99
CA SER A 178 15.35 7.11 -8.84
C SER A 178 15.85 8.06 -7.74
N PRO A 179 15.00 8.94 -7.16
CA PRO A 179 15.38 9.74 -6.01
C PRO A 179 15.64 8.88 -4.75
N PHE A 180 15.42 7.57 -4.85
CA PHE A 180 15.65 6.59 -3.82
C PHE A 180 17.07 6.02 -3.97
N THR A 181 18.04 6.60 -3.25
CA THR A 181 19.46 6.21 -3.36
C THR A 181 19.93 5.20 -2.31
N ASP A 182 19.14 4.94 -1.29
CA ASP A 182 19.47 3.97 -0.25
C ASP A 182 18.44 2.84 -0.24
N SER A 183 18.83 1.69 -0.76
CA SER A 183 18.07 0.45 -0.64
C SER A 183 18.32 -0.19 0.72
N PHE A 184 17.28 -0.40 1.50
CA PHE A 184 17.26 -1.46 2.48
C PHE A 184 16.71 -2.70 1.79
N ASP A 185 17.58 -3.61 1.42
CA ASP A 185 17.17 -4.93 0.97
C ASP A 185 16.65 -5.70 2.18
N LEU A 186 15.34 -5.69 2.38
CA LEU A 186 14.72 -6.64 3.29
C LEU A 186 14.53 -7.93 2.49
N TYR A 187 15.46 -8.86 2.60
CA TYR A 187 15.26 -10.22 2.15
C TYR A 187 14.23 -10.88 3.06
N VAL A 188 13.01 -11.00 2.61
CA VAL A 188 12.09 -11.96 3.20
C VAL A 188 12.38 -13.28 2.49
N ASP A 189 13.17 -14.15 3.15
CA ASP A 189 13.33 -15.53 2.70
C ASP A 189 11.97 -16.22 2.83
N ALA A 190 11.40 -16.59 1.69
CA ALA A 190 10.13 -17.30 1.64
C ALA A 190 10.25 -18.78 2.14
N ALA A 191 11.42 -19.20 2.54
CA ALA A 191 11.66 -20.47 3.21
C ALA A 191 11.57 -20.29 4.73
N GLY A 192 10.34 -20.24 5.25
CA GLY A 192 10.10 -20.28 6.67
C GLY A 192 10.66 -21.58 7.28
N THR A 193 11.71 -21.47 8.05
CA THR A 193 12.08 -22.43 9.11
C THR A 193 12.15 -21.69 10.43
#